data_aa113318bf7240d203d92c1ec11f5ddc
#
_entry.id   aa113318bf7240d203d92c1ec11f5ddc
#
_cell.length_a   1.000
_cell.length_b   1.000
_cell.length_c   1.000
_cell.angle_alpha   90.00
_cell.angle_beta   90.00
_cell.angle_gamma   90.00
#
_symmetry.space_group_name_H-M   'P 1'
#
loop_
_entity.id
_entity.type
_entity.pdbx_description
1 polymer ?
#
loop_
_entity_poly.entity_id
_entity_poly.type
_entity_poly.pdbx_seq_one_letter_code
_entity_poly.pdbx_strand_id
1 'polypeptide(L)'
;MPLAAWLASANPWTKRFGIGLLMRYDCTEADLPRWFAAFDAMPQEHYYVRMGIAWALATAYAVFPKRIDHYLTDNRLAADTRLLTYQKLVESRKVSAEDKARFRMLKKAERLALKERQLKNG
;
A
#
# COMPACT_ATOMS: atom_id res chain seq x y z
N MET A 1 -11.95 5.54 -20.53
CA MET A 1 -12.52 4.63 -19.51
C MET A 1 -12.43 5.30 -18.15
N PRO A 2 -13.50 5.29 -17.34
CA PRO A 2 -13.44 5.87 -15.99
C PRO A 2 -12.39 5.16 -15.11
N LEU A 3 -11.71 5.94 -14.27
CA LEU A 3 -10.67 5.42 -13.36
C LEU A 3 -11.19 4.25 -12.50
N ALA A 4 -12.41 4.37 -11.99
CA ALA A 4 -13.02 3.30 -11.18
C ALA A 4 -13.08 1.97 -11.93
N ALA A 5 -13.36 1.99 -13.23
CA ALA A 5 -13.41 0.78 -14.06
C ALA A 5 -12.02 0.16 -14.22
N TRP A 6 -10.98 0.97 -14.34
CA TRP A 6 -9.61 0.47 -14.42
C TRP A 6 -9.16 -0.18 -13.12
N LEU A 7 -9.49 0.42 -11.98
CA LEU A 7 -9.17 -0.14 -10.66
C LEU A 7 -9.94 -1.43 -10.38
N ALA A 8 -11.13 -1.58 -10.92
CA ALA A 8 -11.97 -2.77 -10.78
C ALA A 8 -11.68 -3.86 -11.82
N SER A 9 -10.83 -3.59 -12.81
CA SER A 9 -10.50 -4.56 -13.85
C SER A 9 -9.90 -5.84 -13.28
N ALA A 10 -10.21 -6.99 -13.90
CA ALA A 10 -9.56 -8.25 -13.57
C ALA A 10 -8.12 -8.33 -14.09
N ASN A 11 -7.74 -7.45 -15.03
CA ASN A 11 -6.40 -7.43 -15.60
C ASN A 11 -5.43 -6.69 -14.67
N PRO A 12 -4.38 -7.34 -14.15
CA PRO A 12 -3.47 -6.71 -13.20
C PRO A 12 -2.71 -5.50 -13.77
N TRP A 13 -2.41 -5.50 -15.06
CA TRP A 13 -1.73 -4.38 -15.71
C TRP A 13 -2.64 -3.15 -15.78
N THR A 14 -3.93 -3.36 -16.07
CA THR A 14 -4.93 -2.30 -16.09
C THR A 14 -5.11 -1.70 -14.68
N LYS A 15 -5.16 -2.55 -13.65
CA LYS A 15 -5.20 -2.08 -12.25
C LYS A 15 -3.95 -1.24 -11.93
N ARG A 16 -2.78 -1.73 -12.30
CA ARG A 16 -1.51 -1.03 -12.03
C ARG A 16 -1.48 0.34 -12.69
N PHE A 17 -1.99 0.42 -13.92
CA PHE A 17 -2.11 1.69 -14.64
C PHE A 17 -3.08 2.64 -13.92
N GLY A 18 -4.22 2.14 -13.48
CA GLY A 18 -5.20 2.92 -12.72
C GLY A 18 -4.62 3.46 -11.41
N ILE A 19 -3.84 2.66 -10.70
CA ILE A 19 -3.15 3.11 -9.48
C ILE A 19 -2.17 4.26 -9.81
N GLY A 20 -1.44 4.16 -10.91
CA GLY A 20 -0.56 5.23 -11.37
C GLY A 20 -1.28 6.53 -11.64
N LEU A 21 -2.50 6.44 -12.18
CA LEU A 21 -3.33 7.62 -12.43
C LEU A 21 -3.82 8.27 -11.13
N LEU A 22 -4.14 7.48 -10.11
CA LEU A 22 -4.46 8.02 -8.77
C LEU A 22 -3.30 8.85 -8.24
N MET A 23 -2.08 8.33 -8.33
CA MET A 23 -0.89 9.02 -7.86
C MET A 23 -0.66 10.34 -8.59
N ARG A 24 -0.92 10.36 -9.89
CA ARG A 24 -0.61 11.51 -10.74
C ARG A 24 -1.66 12.60 -10.68
N TYR A 25 -2.94 12.24 -10.69
CA TYR A 25 -4.03 13.20 -10.88
C TYR A 25 -4.94 13.36 -9.68
N ASP A 26 -5.03 12.37 -8.81
CA ASP A 26 -5.99 12.34 -7.71
C ASP A 26 -5.27 12.18 -6.36
N CYS A 27 -4.19 12.93 -6.15
CA CYS A 27 -3.40 12.86 -4.92
C CYS A 27 -3.66 14.08 -4.03
N THR A 28 -4.91 14.23 -3.59
CA THR A 28 -5.29 15.24 -2.60
C THR A 28 -5.76 14.54 -1.34
N GLU A 29 -5.80 15.25 -0.22
CA GLU A 29 -6.28 14.66 1.03
C GLU A 29 -7.72 14.17 0.90
N ALA A 30 -8.57 14.90 0.17
CA ALA A 30 -9.96 14.52 -0.08
C ALA A 30 -10.09 13.22 -0.90
N ASP A 31 -9.09 12.89 -1.72
CA ASP A 31 -9.09 11.68 -2.55
C ASP A 31 -8.67 10.43 -1.78
N LEU A 32 -7.93 10.57 -0.68
CA LEU A 32 -7.35 9.42 0.05
C LEU A 32 -8.38 8.38 0.50
N PRO A 33 -9.56 8.74 1.03
CA PRO A 33 -10.55 7.70 1.37
C PRO A 33 -10.93 6.81 0.19
N ARG A 34 -11.00 7.36 -1.02
CA ARG A 34 -11.28 6.61 -2.24
C ARG A 34 -10.12 5.67 -2.58
N TRP A 35 -8.88 6.12 -2.40
CA TRP A 35 -7.71 5.25 -2.55
C TRP A 35 -7.79 4.05 -1.62
N PHE A 36 -8.04 4.31 -0.34
CA PHE A 36 -8.06 3.28 0.70
C PHE A 36 -9.15 2.25 0.44
N ALA A 37 -10.35 2.71 0.06
CA ALA A 37 -11.46 1.83 -0.28
C ALA A 37 -11.11 0.94 -1.49
N ALA A 38 -10.49 1.52 -2.51
CA ALA A 38 -10.09 0.77 -3.71
C ALA A 38 -9.02 -0.27 -3.38
N PHE A 39 -8.00 0.09 -2.59
CA PHE A 39 -6.92 -0.82 -2.22
C PHE A 39 -7.43 -1.97 -1.34
N ASP A 40 -8.32 -1.68 -0.39
CA ASP A 40 -8.89 -2.69 0.49
C ASP A 40 -9.78 -3.69 -0.29
N ALA A 41 -10.45 -3.23 -1.34
CA ALA A 41 -11.33 -4.08 -2.15
C ALA A 41 -10.59 -4.84 -3.26
N MET A 42 -9.39 -4.43 -3.61
CA MET A 42 -8.67 -4.93 -4.77
C MET A 42 -8.00 -6.27 -4.48
N PRO A 43 -8.16 -7.28 -5.37
CA PRO A 43 -7.36 -8.52 -5.27
C PRO A 43 -5.87 -8.22 -5.38
N GLN A 44 -5.07 -8.83 -4.51
CA GLN A 44 -3.64 -8.51 -4.36
C GLN A 44 -2.73 -9.71 -4.61
N GLU A 45 -3.19 -10.72 -5.35
CA GLU A 45 -2.36 -11.88 -5.70
C GLU A 45 -1.22 -11.55 -6.66
N HIS A 46 -1.42 -10.54 -7.52
CA HIS A 46 -0.44 -10.20 -8.53
C HIS A 46 0.60 -9.23 -7.99
N TYR A 47 1.87 -9.57 -8.18
CA TYR A 47 3.00 -8.79 -7.66
C TYR A 47 2.96 -7.31 -8.09
N TYR A 48 2.64 -7.04 -9.38
CA TYR A 48 2.63 -5.66 -9.88
C TYR A 48 1.53 -4.82 -9.25
N VAL A 49 0.41 -5.45 -8.87
CA VAL A 49 -0.66 -4.75 -8.15
C VAL A 49 -0.18 -4.39 -6.74
N ARG A 50 0.42 -5.35 -6.03
CA ARG A 50 0.99 -5.09 -4.70
C ARG A 50 2.04 -3.98 -4.73
N MET A 51 2.93 -4.02 -5.72
CA MET A 51 3.96 -2.98 -5.89
C MET A 51 3.34 -1.61 -6.18
N GLY A 52 2.29 -1.57 -6.99
CA GLY A 52 1.57 -0.33 -7.30
C GLY A 52 0.96 0.31 -6.06
N ILE A 53 0.27 -0.50 -5.25
CA ILE A 53 -0.32 -0.03 -3.99
C ILE A 53 0.77 0.48 -3.04
N ALA A 54 1.83 -0.29 -2.86
CA ALA A 54 2.94 0.07 -1.99
C ALA A 54 3.59 1.40 -2.43
N TRP A 55 3.82 1.56 -3.72
CA TRP A 55 4.40 2.78 -4.26
C TRP A 55 3.47 3.98 -4.08
N ALA A 56 2.17 3.80 -4.34
CA ALA A 56 1.18 4.87 -4.15
C ALA A 56 1.13 5.33 -2.70
N LEU A 57 1.09 4.40 -1.75
CA LEU A 57 1.06 4.72 -0.32
C LEU A 57 2.35 5.42 0.14
N ALA A 58 3.50 4.94 -0.30
CA ALA A 58 4.78 5.56 0.05
C ALA A 58 4.90 6.98 -0.54
N THR A 59 4.42 7.19 -1.76
CA THR A 59 4.42 8.51 -2.39
C THR A 59 3.49 9.47 -1.64
N ALA A 60 2.29 9.03 -1.30
CA ALA A 60 1.33 9.85 -0.55
C ALA A 60 1.81 10.14 0.87
N TYR A 61 2.58 9.25 1.49
CA TYR A 61 3.14 9.45 2.82
C TYR A 61 3.97 10.74 2.92
N ALA A 62 4.72 11.06 1.88
CA ALA A 62 5.56 12.25 1.86
C ALA A 62 4.73 13.55 2.03
N VAL A 63 3.47 13.54 1.60
CA VAL A 63 2.58 14.70 1.64
C VAL A 63 1.57 14.60 2.79
N PHE A 64 1.07 13.41 3.06
CA PHE A 64 0.01 13.15 4.04
C PHE A 64 0.41 12.06 5.04
N PRO A 65 1.51 12.25 5.80
CA PRO A 65 2.05 11.17 6.64
C PRO A 65 1.05 10.66 7.69
N LYS A 66 0.31 11.54 8.33
CA LYS A 66 -0.66 11.14 9.36
C LYS A 66 -1.80 10.31 8.79
N ARG A 67 -2.29 10.68 7.60
CA ARG A 67 -3.39 9.96 6.96
C ARG A 67 -2.94 8.55 6.53
N ILE A 68 -1.75 8.44 5.99
CA ILE A 68 -1.20 7.14 5.58
C ILE A 68 -0.87 6.28 6.80
N ASP A 69 -0.27 6.86 7.86
CA ASP A 69 -0.04 6.14 9.11
C ASP A 69 -1.33 5.56 9.67
N HIS A 70 -2.40 6.36 9.71
CA HIS A 70 -3.68 5.89 10.21
C HIS A 70 -4.20 4.71 9.39
N TYR A 71 -4.13 4.80 8.06
CA TYR A 71 -4.55 3.71 7.18
C TYR A 71 -3.70 2.45 7.39
N LEU A 72 -2.40 2.59 7.61
CA LEU A 72 -1.52 1.44 7.81
C LEU A 72 -1.79 0.71 9.14
N THR A 73 -2.43 1.36 10.11
CA THR A 73 -2.83 0.71 11.36
C THR A 73 -4.16 -0.02 11.27
N ASP A 74 -5.00 0.30 10.27
CA ASP A 74 -6.33 -0.29 10.11
C ASP A 74 -6.67 -0.39 8.62
N ASN A 75 -6.38 -1.53 8.02
CA ASN A 75 -6.55 -1.76 6.59
C ASN A 75 -6.87 -3.23 6.32
N ARG A 76 -7.29 -3.50 5.06
CA ARG A 76 -7.54 -4.85 4.57
C ARG A 76 -6.52 -5.29 3.52
N LEU A 77 -5.36 -4.67 3.52
CA LEU A 77 -4.28 -5.05 2.61
C LEU A 77 -3.79 -6.46 2.92
N ALA A 78 -3.36 -7.18 1.89
CA ALA A 78 -2.65 -8.45 2.07
C ALA A 78 -1.34 -8.21 2.82
N ALA A 79 -0.90 -9.20 3.60
CA ALA A 79 0.34 -9.09 4.36
C ALA A 79 1.54 -8.76 3.46
N ASP A 80 1.60 -9.38 2.29
CA ASP A 80 2.67 -9.11 1.32
C ASP A 80 2.65 -7.67 0.82
N THR A 81 1.47 -7.08 0.65
CA THR A 81 1.33 -5.67 0.26
C THR A 81 1.81 -4.76 1.37
N ARG A 82 1.47 -5.05 2.64
CA ARG A 82 1.96 -4.26 3.77
C ARG A 82 3.49 -4.32 3.86
N LEU A 83 4.08 -5.50 3.70
CA LEU A 83 5.54 -5.67 3.72
C LEU A 83 6.22 -4.83 2.64
N LEU A 84 5.69 -4.85 1.42
CA LEU A 84 6.21 -4.02 0.32
C LEU A 84 6.07 -2.53 0.63
N THR A 85 4.95 -2.13 1.24
CA THR A 85 4.72 -0.73 1.61
C THR A 85 5.76 -0.25 2.63
N TYR A 86 6.01 -1.04 3.67
CA TYR A 86 7.03 -0.70 4.66
C TYR A 86 8.41 -0.62 4.00
N GLN A 87 8.71 -1.53 3.08
CA GLN A 87 9.98 -1.52 2.36
C GLN A 87 10.15 -0.23 1.53
N LYS A 88 9.11 0.17 0.81
CA LYS A 88 9.14 1.41 0.01
C LYS A 88 9.31 2.64 0.91
N LEU A 89 8.66 2.66 2.06
CA LEU A 89 8.81 3.76 3.01
C LEU A 89 10.24 3.84 3.56
N VAL A 90 10.85 2.70 3.87
CA VAL A 90 12.25 2.64 4.34
C VAL A 90 13.22 3.12 3.26
N GLU A 91 12.95 2.84 2.00
CA GLU A 91 13.78 3.25 0.86
C GLU A 91 13.59 4.72 0.47
N SER A 92 12.51 5.36 0.89
CA SER A 92 12.17 6.71 0.47
C SER A 92 13.09 7.76 1.08
N ARG A 93 13.61 8.66 0.27
CA ARG A 93 14.43 9.80 0.73
C ARG A 93 13.62 10.86 1.48
N LYS A 94 12.29 10.82 1.34
CA LYS A 94 11.38 11.80 1.96
C LYS A 94 10.89 11.38 3.34
N VAL A 95 11.23 10.18 3.77
CA VAL A 95 10.85 9.66 5.09
C VAL A 95 12.00 9.89 6.06
N SER A 96 11.69 10.39 7.27
CA SER A 96 12.71 10.66 8.30
C SER A 96 13.36 9.35 8.78
N ALA A 97 14.56 9.47 9.35
CA ALA A 97 15.26 8.33 9.93
C ALA A 97 14.46 7.69 11.08
N GLU A 98 13.79 8.52 11.88
CA GLU A 98 12.93 8.05 12.96
C GLU A 98 11.76 7.22 12.43
N ASP A 99 11.06 7.71 11.41
CA ASP A 99 9.95 6.99 10.80
C ASP A 99 10.42 5.72 10.09
N LYS A 100 11.58 5.76 9.44
CA LYS A 100 12.17 4.55 8.83
C LYS A 100 12.43 3.46 9.87
N ALA A 101 12.95 3.83 11.03
CA ALA A 101 13.17 2.88 12.12
C ALA A 101 11.84 2.24 12.57
N ARG A 102 10.79 3.04 12.68
CA ARG A 102 9.45 2.58 13.03
C ARG A 102 8.92 1.60 11.98
N PHE A 103 9.07 1.91 10.70
CA PHE A 103 8.60 1.04 9.61
C PHE A 103 9.42 -0.26 9.52
N ARG A 104 10.71 -0.23 9.83
CA ARG A 104 11.52 -1.47 9.93
C ARG A 104 10.98 -2.39 11.02
N MET A 105 10.60 -1.84 12.16
CA MET A 105 10.00 -2.62 13.25
C MET A 105 8.65 -3.21 12.87
N LEU A 106 7.80 -2.41 12.21
CA LEU A 106 6.50 -2.88 11.73
C LEU A 106 6.66 -4.00 10.70
N LYS A 107 7.61 -3.86 9.80
CA LYS A 107 7.93 -4.88 8.80
C LYS A 107 8.37 -6.18 9.46
N LYS A 108 9.24 -6.11 10.46
CA LYS A 108 9.72 -7.28 11.21
C LYS A 108 8.57 -7.96 11.93
N ALA A 109 7.70 -7.20 12.60
CA ALA A 109 6.53 -7.72 13.30
C ALA A 109 5.57 -8.42 12.33
N GLU A 110 5.33 -7.85 11.16
CA GLU A 110 4.46 -8.44 10.14
C GLU A 110 5.03 -9.77 9.60
N ARG A 111 6.33 -9.82 9.38
CA ARG A 111 7.01 -11.07 8.96
C ARG A 111 6.89 -12.16 10.00
N LEU A 112 7.06 -11.83 11.27
CA LEU A 112 6.92 -12.80 12.36
C LEU A 112 5.49 -13.33 12.45
N ALA A 113 4.50 -12.44 12.37
CA ALA A 113 3.09 -12.83 12.39
C ALA A 113 2.75 -13.75 11.22
N LEU A 114 3.30 -13.48 10.04
CA LEU A 114 3.09 -14.30 8.85
C LEU A 114 3.69 -15.69 9.02
N LYS A 115 4.91 -15.79 9.57
CA LYS A 115 5.56 -17.08 9.86
C LYS A 115 4.76 -17.90 10.87
N GLU A 116 4.25 -17.26 11.92
CA GLU A 116 3.43 -17.94 12.93
C GLU A 116 2.16 -18.52 12.32
N ARG A 117 1.49 -17.77 11.45
CA ARG A 117 0.30 -18.26 10.74
C ARG A 117 0.63 -19.44 9.83
N GLN A 118 1.76 -19.40 9.14
CA GLN A 118 2.21 -20.50 8.26
C GLN A 118 2.51 -21.76 9.06
N LEU A 119 3.14 -21.64 10.23
CA LEU A 119 3.44 -22.77 11.10
C LEU A 119 2.18 -23.42 11.66
N LYS A 120 1.16 -22.62 12.01
CA LYS A 120 -0.13 -23.12 12.52
C LYS A 120 -0.94 -23.84 11.46
N ASN A 121 -0.79 -23.43 10.20
CA ASN A 121 -1.57 -23.95 9.08
C ASN A 121 -0.83 -25.04 8.28
N GLY A 122 0.44 -25.22 8.58
CA GLY A 122 1.29 -26.24 7.96
C GLY A 122 1.48 -27.42 8.88
#